data_5bad869492078e5992aa8aa716b59d2d
#
_entry.id   5bad869492078e5992aa8aa716b59d2d
#
_cell.length_a   1.000
_cell.length_b   1.000
_cell.length_c   1.000
_cell.angle_alpha   90.00
_cell.angle_beta   90.00
_cell.angle_gamma   90.00
#
_symmetry.space_group_name_H-M   'P 1'
#
loop_
_entity.id
_entity.type
_entity.pdbx_description
1 polymer ?
#
loop_
_entity_poly.entity_id
_entity_poly.type
_entity_poly.pdbx_seq_one_letter_code
_entity_poly.pdbx_strand_id
1 'polypeptide(L)'
;MSPNILIAYYSFSRNTENFALEIALQTGGELREIVPEQAYSFDYNTATKEVRAEIERGYCPQLISGGEPIDAYDTVFIGSPNWFKSIAPPVLSFLRAHDFSEKTLVPFCTHGGGGFGEIERCIAQECSGARLIPGLAMGGTIDEAELERWLDGIVR
;
A
#
# COMPACT_ATOMS: atom_id res chain seq x y z
N MET A 1 -9.09 -18.84 15.14
CA MET A 1 -8.06 -17.81 15.39
C MET A 1 -8.14 -16.72 14.36
N SER A 2 -8.07 -15.49 14.83
CA SER A 2 -8.01 -14.36 13.89
C SER A 2 -6.66 -14.38 13.19
N PRO A 3 -6.61 -14.11 11.87
CA PRO A 3 -5.33 -14.00 11.17
C PRO A 3 -4.50 -12.84 11.73
N ASN A 4 -3.20 -12.99 11.70
CA ASN A 4 -2.30 -11.89 12.03
C ASN A 4 -2.23 -10.96 10.83
N ILE A 5 -2.66 -9.73 11.01
CA ILE A 5 -2.83 -8.75 9.94
C ILE A 5 -1.83 -7.61 10.09
N LEU A 6 -1.10 -7.33 9.02
CA LEU A 6 -0.25 -6.16 8.91
C LEU A 6 -0.88 -5.21 7.88
N ILE A 7 -0.89 -3.91 8.20
CA ILE A 7 -1.35 -2.90 7.26
C ILE A 7 -0.17 -1.99 6.98
N ALA A 8 0.51 -2.24 5.86
CA ALA A 8 1.67 -1.48 5.43
C ALA A 8 1.23 -0.44 4.40
N TYR A 9 1.67 0.80 4.56
CA TYR A 9 1.24 1.88 3.69
C TYR A 9 2.29 2.96 3.54
N TYR A 10 2.27 3.61 2.37
CA TYR A 10 2.99 4.86 2.15
C TYR A 10 1.96 5.96 1.89
N SER A 11 2.11 7.11 2.55
CA SER A 11 1.18 8.22 2.41
C SER A 11 1.93 9.53 2.21
N PHE A 12 1.58 10.26 1.16
CA PHE A 12 2.14 11.58 0.89
C PHE A 12 1.28 12.68 1.50
N SER A 13 -0.04 12.57 1.36
CA SER A 13 -1.00 13.61 1.75
C SER A 13 -1.99 13.15 2.81
N ARG A 14 -1.68 12.12 3.57
CA ARG A 14 -2.53 11.53 4.62
C ARG A 14 -3.76 10.77 4.13
N ASN A 15 -4.12 10.83 2.87
CA ASN A 15 -5.29 10.10 2.38
C ASN A 15 -5.09 8.58 2.53
N THR A 16 -3.94 8.07 2.13
CA THR A 16 -3.62 6.65 2.29
C THR A 16 -3.51 6.29 3.77
N GLU A 17 -2.92 7.18 4.58
CA GLU A 17 -2.83 6.98 6.02
C GLU A 17 -4.21 6.85 6.67
N ASN A 18 -5.15 7.73 6.33
CA ASN A 18 -6.50 7.67 6.86
C ASN A 18 -7.20 6.37 6.47
N PHE A 19 -6.99 5.91 5.24
CA PHE A 19 -7.53 4.64 4.78
C PHE A 19 -6.95 3.48 5.61
N ALA A 20 -5.64 3.49 5.83
CA ALA A 20 -4.96 2.46 6.62
C ALA A 20 -5.46 2.44 8.07
N LEU A 21 -5.67 3.62 8.67
CA LEU A 21 -6.18 3.73 10.02
C LEU A 21 -7.58 3.12 10.16
N GLU A 22 -8.45 3.35 9.18
CA GLU A 22 -9.79 2.76 9.20
C GLU A 22 -9.74 1.24 9.06
N ILE A 23 -8.87 0.71 8.21
CA ILE A 23 -8.69 -0.73 8.11
C ILE A 23 -8.24 -1.30 9.46
N ALA A 24 -7.28 -0.64 10.12
CA ALA A 24 -6.78 -1.10 11.41
C ALA A 24 -7.86 -1.09 12.48
N LEU A 25 -8.70 -0.06 12.51
CA LEU A 25 -9.81 0.03 13.46
C LEU A 25 -10.80 -1.12 13.29
N GLN A 26 -11.08 -1.49 12.05
CA GLN A 26 -12.08 -2.53 11.79
C GLN A 26 -11.53 -3.95 11.86
N THR A 27 -10.23 -4.15 11.65
CA THR A 27 -9.61 -5.49 11.62
C THR A 27 -8.82 -5.83 12.86
N GLY A 28 -8.39 -4.84 13.62
CA GLY A 28 -7.45 -5.03 14.73
C GLY A 28 -6.03 -5.26 14.27
N GLY A 29 -5.74 -5.06 12.99
CA GLY A 29 -4.40 -5.26 12.44
C GLY A 29 -3.39 -4.22 12.90
N GLU A 30 -2.12 -4.54 12.72
CA GLU A 30 -1.02 -3.67 13.10
C GLU A 30 -0.64 -2.75 11.93
N LEU A 31 -0.50 -1.46 12.23
CA LEU A 31 -0.09 -0.47 11.25
C LEU A 31 1.43 -0.43 11.11
N ARG A 32 1.90 -0.30 9.88
CA ARG A 32 3.31 -0.06 9.60
C ARG A 32 3.45 0.97 8.49
N GLU A 33 3.97 2.13 8.82
CA GLU A 33 4.23 3.15 7.82
C GLU A 33 5.51 2.83 7.05
N ILE A 34 5.42 2.93 5.72
CA ILE A 34 6.58 2.79 4.83
C ILE A 34 7.16 4.19 4.67
N VAL A 35 8.40 4.39 5.09
CA VAL A 35 9.04 5.71 5.07
C VAL A 35 10.34 5.65 4.29
N PRO A 36 10.46 6.39 3.17
CA PRO A 36 11.72 6.44 2.42
C PRO A 36 12.77 7.23 3.20
N GLU A 37 14.02 6.90 3.00
CA GLU A 37 15.14 7.58 3.64
C GLU A 37 15.16 9.08 3.33
N GLN A 38 14.82 9.42 2.08
CA GLN A 38 14.70 10.82 1.66
C GLN A 38 13.26 11.10 1.29
N ALA A 39 12.64 12.02 2.02
CA ALA A 39 11.27 12.43 1.74
C ALA A 39 11.20 13.19 0.42
N TYR A 40 10.05 13.07 -0.26
CA TYR A 40 9.77 13.88 -1.44
C TYR A 40 9.50 15.32 -1.02
N SER A 41 9.66 16.24 -1.98
CA SER A 41 9.42 17.66 -1.74
C SER A 41 7.98 17.92 -1.26
N PHE A 42 7.80 18.89 -0.38
CA PHE A 42 6.46 19.34 0.01
C PHE A 42 5.77 20.10 -1.12
N ASP A 43 6.52 20.61 -2.09
CA ASP A 43 5.94 21.23 -3.27
C ASP A 43 5.43 20.13 -4.20
N TYR A 44 4.12 20.14 -4.45
CA TYR A 44 3.47 19.09 -5.24
C TYR A 44 4.10 18.93 -6.63
N ASN A 45 4.36 20.05 -7.32
CA ASN A 45 4.94 19.98 -8.64
C ASN A 45 6.34 19.38 -8.65
N THR A 46 7.16 19.72 -7.66
CA THR A 46 8.51 19.18 -7.54
C THR A 46 8.46 17.69 -7.18
N ALA A 47 7.62 17.32 -6.21
CA ALA A 47 7.44 15.93 -5.80
C ALA A 47 6.99 15.07 -6.98
N THR A 48 6.07 15.56 -7.78
CA THR A 48 5.56 14.87 -8.97
C THR A 48 6.69 14.55 -9.95
N LYS A 49 7.58 15.52 -10.19
CA LYS A 49 8.74 15.32 -11.09
C LYS A 49 9.72 14.31 -10.53
N GLU A 50 9.98 14.37 -9.22
CA GLU A 50 10.87 13.42 -8.54
C GLU A 50 10.34 11.98 -8.67
N VAL A 51 9.07 11.80 -8.38
CA VAL A 51 8.41 10.49 -8.45
C VAL A 51 8.40 9.95 -9.86
N ARG A 52 8.05 10.79 -10.83
CA ARG A 52 8.01 10.36 -12.22
C ARG A 52 9.37 9.89 -12.72
N ALA A 53 10.43 10.61 -12.35
CA ALA A 53 11.79 10.22 -12.69
C ALA A 53 12.17 8.87 -12.07
N GLU A 54 11.77 8.62 -10.81
CA GLU A 54 12.03 7.36 -10.14
C GLU A 54 11.29 6.21 -10.81
N ILE A 55 10.02 6.41 -11.13
CA ILE A 55 9.22 5.37 -11.81
C ILE A 55 9.83 5.04 -13.17
N GLU A 56 10.23 6.04 -13.93
CA GLU A 56 10.84 5.83 -15.26
C GLU A 56 12.16 5.07 -15.18
N ARG A 57 12.93 5.25 -14.10
CA ARG A 57 14.19 4.56 -13.88
C ARG A 57 14.04 3.20 -13.20
N GLY A 58 12.83 2.86 -12.74
CA GLY A 58 12.62 1.67 -11.93
C GLY A 58 13.33 1.76 -10.59
N TYR A 59 13.49 2.95 -10.05
CA TYR A 59 14.25 3.20 -8.83
C TYR A 59 13.45 2.83 -7.59
N CYS A 60 14.12 2.13 -6.66
CA CYS A 60 13.54 1.76 -5.36
C CYS A 60 14.30 2.53 -4.27
N PRO A 61 13.68 3.55 -3.64
CA PRO A 61 14.36 4.29 -2.58
C PRO A 61 14.63 3.40 -1.37
N GLN A 62 15.70 3.69 -0.65
CA GLN A 62 15.98 3.03 0.62
C GLN A 62 14.96 3.49 1.66
N LEU A 63 14.58 2.59 2.57
CA LEU A 63 13.57 2.86 3.57
C LEU A 63 14.18 3.07 4.94
N ILE A 64 13.66 4.05 5.69
CA ILE A 64 13.92 4.20 7.11
C ILE A 64 13.03 3.24 7.90
N SER A 65 11.78 3.10 7.46
CA SER A 65 10.79 2.24 8.09
C SER A 65 10.08 1.39 7.03
N GLY A 66 9.68 0.19 7.42
CA GLY A 66 9.02 -0.76 6.53
C GLY A 66 9.86 -1.99 6.25
N GLY A 67 11.15 -1.99 6.64
CA GLY A 67 12.05 -3.12 6.42
C GLY A 67 12.02 -4.18 7.52
N GLU A 68 11.28 -3.97 8.60
CA GLU A 68 11.20 -4.92 9.72
C GLU A 68 10.54 -6.23 9.26
N PRO A 69 10.90 -7.39 9.86
CA PRO A 69 10.37 -8.68 9.42
C PRO A 69 8.85 -8.75 9.41
N ILE A 70 8.32 -9.52 8.48
CA ILE A 70 6.87 -9.72 8.33
C ILE A 70 6.44 -11.16 8.60
N ASP A 71 7.32 -11.98 9.14
CA ASP A 71 7.08 -13.42 9.31
C ASP A 71 5.88 -13.73 10.19
N ALA A 72 5.55 -12.84 11.12
CA ALA A 72 4.45 -13.05 12.07
C ALA A 72 3.07 -12.82 11.43
N TYR A 73 2.99 -12.35 10.21
CA TYR A 73 1.72 -11.97 9.59
C TYR A 73 1.33 -12.91 8.46
N ASP A 74 0.06 -13.28 8.42
CA ASP A 74 -0.51 -14.13 7.37
C ASP A 74 -1.12 -13.29 6.25
N THR A 75 -1.66 -12.14 6.61
CA THR A 75 -2.34 -11.22 5.70
C THR A 75 -1.67 -9.86 5.78
N VAL A 76 -1.32 -9.31 4.62
CA VAL A 76 -0.69 -7.99 4.53
C VAL A 76 -1.51 -7.11 3.60
N PHE A 77 -2.09 -6.06 4.17
CA PHE A 77 -2.70 -5.00 3.39
C PHE A 77 -1.58 -4.06 2.92
N ILE A 78 -1.61 -3.69 1.66
CA ILE A 78 -0.57 -2.83 1.07
C ILE A 78 -1.25 -1.60 0.49
N GLY A 79 -0.95 -0.44 1.06
CA GLY A 79 -1.56 0.83 0.67
C GLY A 79 -0.59 1.75 -0.04
N SER A 80 -1.06 2.35 -1.14
CA SER A 80 -0.28 3.30 -1.93
C SER A 80 -1.20 4.35 -2.53
N PRO A 81 -0.74 5.61 -2.65
CA PRO A 81 -1.42 6.51 -3.56
C PRO A 81 -1.20 6.03 -4.99
N ASN A 82 -2.16 6.36 -5.85
CA ASN A 82 -2.00 6.09 -7.29
C ASN A 82 -1.18 7.22 -7.89
N TRP A 83 0.08 6.96 -8.16
CA TRP A 83 0.99 7.92 -8.79
C TRP A 83 1.32 7.45 -10.20
N PHE A 84 0.84 8.21 -11.19
CA PHE A 84 1.06 7.90 -12.61
C PHE A 84 0.61 6.48 -12.96
N LYS A 85 -0.56 6.07 -12.42
CA LYS A 85 -1.15 4.75 -12.62
C LYS A 85 -0.33 3.60 -12.00
N SER A 86 0.63 3.92 -11.14
CA SER A 86 1.55 2.94 -10.55
C SER A 86 1.63 3.10 -9.04
N ILE A 87 2.24 2.11 -8.39
CA ILE A 87 2.54 2.21 -6.95
C ILE A 87 3.61 3.27 -6.73
N ALA A 88 3.57 3.90 -5.56
CA ALA A 88 4.62 4.84 -5.18
C ALA A 88 5.94 4.08 -5.02
N PRO A 89 7.07 4.66 -5.43
CA PRO A 89 8.38 3.98 -5.33
C PRO A 89 8.71 3.42 -3.94
N PRO A 90 8.39 4.09 -2.82
CA PRO A 90 8.62 3.46 -1.50
C PRO A 90 7.87 2.16 -1.29
N VAL A 91 6.67 2.01 -1.88
CA VAL A 91 5.91 0.76 -1.79
C VAL A 91 6.63 -0.34 -2.57
N LEU A 92 7.18 -0.03 -3.73
CA LEU A 92 7.97 -1.00 -4.48
C LEU A 92 9.17 -1.46 -3.65
N SER A 93 9.83 -0.55 -2.94
CA SER A 93 10.93 -0.90 -2.04
C SER A 93 10.48 -1.89 -0.97
N PHE A 94 9.30 -1.67 -0.39
CA PHE A 94 8.72 -2.56 0.61
C PHE A 94 8.46 -3.95 0.02
N LEU A 95 7.89 -4.01 -1.18
CA LEU A 95 7.60 -5.30 -1.82
C LEU A 95 8.87 -6.09 -2.11
N ARG A 96 9.95 -5.42 -2.48
CA ARG A 96 11.22 -6.08 -2.80
C ARG A 96 12.04 -6.42 -1.56
N ALA A 97 11.72 -5.82 -0.42
CA ALA A 97 12.44 -6.07 0.84
C ALA A 97 11.98 -7.34 1.55
N HIS A 98 10.85 -7.90 1.17
CA HIS A 98 10.23 -9.01 1.89
C HIS A 98 9.85 -10.16 0.96
N ASP A 99 9.75 -11.36 1.55
CA ASP A 99 9.22 -12.54 0.86
C ASP A 99 7.76 -12.71 1.26
N PHE A 100 6.86 -12.57 0.30
CA PHE A 100 5.42 -12.69 0.53
C PHE A 100 4.86 -14.07 0.15
N SER A 101 5.72 -15.04 -0.10
CA SER A 101 5.29 -16.39 -0.47
C SER A 101 4.34 -16.94 0.60
N GLU A 102 3.25 -17.54 0.14
CA GLU A 102 2.20 -18.14 0.99
C GLU A 102 1.41 -17.15 1.84
N LYS A 103 1.65 -15.84 1.69
CA LYS A 103 0.87 -14.82 2.38
C LYS A 103 -0.28 -14.34 1.49
N THR A 104 -1.31 -13.83 2.15
CA THR A 104 -2.42 -13.17 1.46
C THR A 104 -2.13 -11.68 1.39
N LEU A 105 -2.17 -11.11 0.19
CA LEU A 105 -1.95 -9.69 -0.02
C LEU A 105 -3.23 -9.00 -0.44
N VAL A 106 -3.52 -7.86 0.17
CA VAL A 106 -4.75 -7.10 -0.08
C VAL A 106 -4.38 -5.65 -0.39
N PRO A 107 -4.41 -5.26 -1.67
CA PRO A 107 -4.06 -3.88 -2.02
C PRO A 107 -5.18 -2.91 -1.69
N PHE A 108 -4.81 -1.71 -1.29
CA PHE A 108 -5.74 -0.59 -1.23
C PHE A 108 -5.03 0.66 -1.73
N CYS A 109 -5.79 1.55 -2.35
CA CYS A 109 -5.17 2.77 -2.86
C CYS A 109 -6.08 3.99 -2.74
N THR A 110 -5.44 5.15 -2.71
CA THR A 110 -6.12 6.43 -2.82
C THR A 110 -5.78 7.04 -4.17
N HIS A 111 -6.74 7.75 -4.76
CA HIS A 111 -6.58 8.29 -6.10
C HIS A 111 -7.35 9.58 -6.28
N GLY A 112 -6.98 10.34 -7.32
CA GLY A 112 -7.69 11.56 -7.71
C GLY A 112 -8.67 11.36 -8.85
N GLY A 113 -9.13 10.11 -9.08
CA GLY A 113 -10.07 9.77 -10.13
C GLY A 113 -9.66 8.61 -11.03
N GLY A 114 -8.42 8.13 -10.90
CA GLY A 114 -7.91 7.05 -11.76
C GLY A 114 -8.06 5.64 -11.23
N GLY A 115 -8.64 5.46 -10.04
CA GLY A 115 -8.78 4.14 -9.43
C GLY A 115 -7.44 3.49 -9.13
N PHE A 116 -7.34 2.18 -9.29
CA PHE A 116 -6.10 1.44 -9.06
C PHE A 116 -5.02 1.66 -10.12
N GLY A 117 -5.42 2.04 -11.35
CA GLY A 117 -4.46 2.06 -12.43
C GLY A 117 -3.82 0.68 -12.60
N GLU A 118 -2.49 0.62 -12.51
CA GLU A 118 -1.74 -0.64 -12.61
C GLU A 118 -1.22 -1.15 -11.27
N ILE A 119 -1.72 -0.60 -10.15
CA ILE A 119 -1.21 -0.94 -8.82
C ILE A 119 -1.34 -2.42 -8.51
N GLU A 120 -2.53 -3.00 -8.72
CA GLU A 120 -2.73 -4.43 -8.45
C GLU A 120 -1.82 -5.30 -9.32
N ARG A 121 -1.64 -4.92 -10.57
CA ARG A 121 -0.76 -5.63 -11.50
C ARG A 121 0.70 -5.56 -11.04
N CYS A 122 1.15 -4.39 -10.60
CA CYS A 122 2.50 -4.22 -10.09
C CYS A 122 2.76 -5.11 -8.88
N ILE A 123 1.81 -5.15 -7.95
CA ILE A 123 1.93 -5.99 -6.76
C ILE A 123 1.95 -7.47 -7.15
N ALA A 124 1.09 -7.88 -8.07
CA ALA A 124 1.05 -9.27 -8.53
C ALA A 124 2.38 -9.69 -9.17
N GLN A 125 2.98 -8.82 -9.96
CA GLN A 125 4.26 -9.09 -10.61
C GLN A 125 5.41 -9.21 -9.62
N GLU A 126 5.44 -8.34 -8.61
CA GLU A 126 6.51 -8.34 -7.62
C GLU A 126 6.36 -9.47 -6.59
N CYS A 127 5.16 -9.95 -6.38
CA CYS A 127 4.85 -10.91 -5.31
C CYS A 127 4.17 -12.17 -5.87
N SER A 128 4.80 -12.81 -6.85
CA SER A 128 4.19 -13.93 -7.59
C SER A 128 3.87 -15.16 -6.75
N GLY A 129 4.53 -15.33 -5.61
CA GLY A 129 4.25 -16.46 -4.71
C GLY A 129 3.14 -16.21 -3.70
N ALA A 130 2.54 -15.02 -3.71
CA ALA A 130 1.50 -14.64 -2.76
C ALA A 130 0.11 -14.85 -3.36
N ARG A 131 -0.88 -14.94 -2.46
CA ARG A 131 -2.28 -14.95 -2.86
C ARG A 131 -2.79 -13.51 -2.87
N LEU A 132 -3.09 -12.98 -4.05
CA LEU A 132 -3.59 -11.62 -4.17
C LEU A 132 -5.11 -11.62 -4.15
N ILE A 133 -5.69 -10.86 -3.23
CA ILE A 133 -7.14 -10.65 -3.12
C ILE A 133 -7.48 -9.32 -3.79
N PRO A 134 -8.62 -9.22 -4.50
CA PRO A 134 -9.03 -7.94 -5.07
C PRO A 134 -9.09 -6.84 -4.02
N GLY A 135 -8.50 -5.71 -4.32
CA GLY A 135 -8.37 -4.59 -3.40
C GLY A 135 -9.51 -3.58 -3.47
N LEU A 136 -9.34 -2.49 -2.74
CA LEU A 136 -10.31 -1.40 -2.73
C LEU A 136 -9.59 -0.07 -3.01
N ALA A 137 -10.13 0.70 -3.95
CA ALA A 137 -9.62 2.02 -4.30
C ALA A 137 -10.64 3.07 -3.91
N MET A 138 -10.19 4.14 -3.28
CA MET A 138 -11.06 5.25 -2.87
C MET A 138 -10.45 6.59 -3.27
N GLY A 139 -11.32 7.56 -3.55
CA GLY A 139 -10.92 8.94 -3.72
C GLY A 139 -10.52 9.55 -2.37
N GLY A 140 -10.65 10.84 -2.19
CA GLY A 140 -10.23 11.49 -0.97
C GLY A 140 -11.08 11.20 0.26
N THR A 141 -12.29 10.66 0.09
CA THR A 141 -13.22 10.39 1.20
C THR A 141 -13.43 8.89 1.35
N ILE A 142 -13.41 8.41 2.60
CA ILE A 142 -13.62 7.00 2.89
C ILE A 142 -15.12 6.74 3.04
N ASP A 143 -15.62 5.79 2.23
CA ASP A 143 -16.98 5.28 2.36
C ASP A 143 -16.93 4.10 3.32
N GLU A 144 -17.37 4.34 4.56
CA GLU A 144 -17.29 3.35 5.62
C GLU A 144 -18.11 2.09 5.33
N ALA A 145 -19.25 2.23 4.70
CA ALA A 145 -20.10 1.09 4.36
C ALA A 145 -19.46 0.21 3.30
N GLU A 146 -18.84 0.80 2.28
CA GLU A 146 -18.12 0.07 1.27
C GLU A 146 -16.89 -0.63 1.86
N LEU A 147 -16.18 0.06 2.72
CA LEU A 147 -15.02 -0.49 3.42
C LEU A 147 -15.42 -1.72 4.24
N GLU A 148 -16.50 -1.60 5.00
CA GLU A 148 -16.97 -2.70 5.84
C GLU A 148 -17.37 -3.92 5.00
N ARG A 149 -18.09 -3.73 3.91
CA ARG A 149 -18.46 -4.83 3.01
C ARG A 149 -17.24 -5.53 2.43
N TRP A 150 -16.25 -4.75 2.02
CA TRP A 150 -15.01 -5.30 1.47
C TRP A 150 -14.26 -6.13 2.51
N LEU A 151 -14.12 -5.59 3.73
CA LEU A 151 -13.41 -6.28 4.81
C LEU A 151 -14.14 -7.55 5.25
N ASP A 152 -15.47 -7.54 5.25
CA ASP A 152 -16.25 -8.73 5.60
C ASP A 152 -15.95 -9.90 4.67
N GLY A 153 -15.68 -9.64 3.41
CA GLY A 153 -15.33 -10.67 2.45
C GLY A 153 -13.91 -11.20 2.58
N ILE A 154 -13.07 -10.54 3.39
CA ILE A 154 -11.65 -10.86 3.49
C ILE A 154 -11.28 -11.48 4.84
N VAL A 155 -11.69 -10.84 5.93
CA VAL A 155 -11.18 -11.17 7.27
C VAL A 155 -12.26 -11.51 8.30
N ARG A 156 -13.51 -11.54 7.91
CA ARG A 156 -14.61 -11.79 8.84
C ARG A 156 -15.47 -12.96 8.43
#